data_5165da68c8781e9a6dcd3f8a01445f3a
#
_entry.id   5165da68c8781e9a6dcd3f8a01445f3a
#
_cell.length_a   1.000
_cell.length_b   1.000
_cell.length_c   1.000
_cell.angle_alpha   90.00
_cell.angle_beta   90.00
_cell.angle_gamma   90.00
#
_symmetry.space_group_name_H-M   'P 1'
#
loop_
_entity.id
_entity.type
_entity.pdbx_description
1 polymer ?
#
loop_
_entity_poly.entity_id
_entity_poly.type
_entity_poly.pdbx_seq_one_letter_code
_entity_poly.pdbx_strand_id
1 'polypeptide(L)'
;MTGFPQLLHTVLDTHDVRGLAEFYRQLLGLQYRTGDEPSQQGTADDVDWLVLTDTQGSRKLAFQQAEHLQRTTWPRPDVPMQMHLDLTVPDRRALEGQHARALALGAELLLDRTDNPDEPLYVYADPAGHPFCIFVA
;
A
#
# COMPACT_ATOMS: atom_id res chain seq x y z
N MET A 1 28.00 -2.82 -17.78
CA MET A 1 27.89 -2.72 -16.31
C MET A 1 27.53 -1.30 -15.92
N THR A 2 26.52 -1.14 -15.13
CA THR A 2 26.14 0.17 -14.62
C THR A 2 26.92 0.46 -13.34
N GLY A 3 27.25 1.72 -13.10
CA GLY A 3 27.95 2.14 -11.89
C GLY A 3 27.04 2.36 -10.69
N PHE A 4 25.72 2.03 -10.77
CA PHE A 4 24.74 2.38 -9.75
C PHE A 4 23.93 1.17 -9.31
N PRO A 5 23.56 1.11 -8.03
CA PRO A 5 22.61 0.09 -7.58
C PRO A 5 21.23 0.35 -8.22
N GLN A 6 20.43 -0.71 -8.29
CA GLN A 6 19.07 -0.64 -8.83
C GLN A 6 18.06 -0.65 -7.68
N LEU A 7 17.05 0.22 -7.75
CA LEU A 7 15.93 0.15 -6.82
C LEU A 7 15.07 -1.05 -7.17
N LEU A 8 14.95 -2.00 -6.24
CA LEU A 8 14.17 -3.22 -6.47
C LEU A 8 12.69 -3.03 -6.14
N HIS A 9 12.40 -2.65 -4.92
CA HIS A 9 11.03 -2.45 -4.44
C HIS A 9 11.05 -1.66 -3.13
N THR A 10 9.86 -1.24 -2.68
CA THR A 10 9.66 -0.66 -1.35
C THR A 10 9.18 -1.75 -0.40
N VAL A 11 9.70 -1.78 0.82
CA VAL A 11 9.30 -2.74 1.87
C VAL A 11 8.46 -2.03 2.90
N LEU A 12 7.31 -2.60 3.24
CA LEU A 12 6.41 -2.10 4.29
C LEU A 12 6.38 -3.09 5.45
N ASP A 13 6.63 -2.59 6.65
CA ASP A 13 6.52 -3.39 7.88
C ASP A 13 5.05 -3.53 8.28
N THR A 14 4.69 -4.65 8.88
CA THR A 14 3.32 -4.90 9.32
C THR A 14 3.28 -6.00 10.37
N HIS A 15 2.26 -5.97 11.23
CA HIS A 15 1.98 -7.08 12.13
C HIS A 15 1.27 -8.24 11.41
N ASP A 16 0.77 -8.02 10.20
CA ASP A 16 0.00 -9.01 9.43
C ASP A 16 0.43 -8.95 7.96
N VAL A 17 1.44 -9.74 7.62
CA VAL A 17 2.04 -9.75 6.28
C VAL A 17 1.00 -10.14 5.23
N ARG A 18 0.22 -11.21 5.49
CA ARG A 18 -0.78 -11.66 4.52
C ARG A 18 -1.89 -10.63 4.31
N GLY A 19 -2.37 -10.03 5.39
CA GLY A 19 -3.45 -9.04 5.29
C GLY A 19 -3.02 -7.79 4.53
N LEU A 20 -1.84 -7.25 4.83
CA LEU A 20 -1.38 -6.05 4.16
C LEU A 20 -1.04 -6.32 2.68
N ALA A 21 -0.40 -7.44 2.38
CA ALA A 21 -0.10 -7.81 1.00
C ALA A 21 -1.39 -7.96 0.19
N GLU A 22 -2.41 -8.62 0.75
CA GLU A 22 -3.68 -8.79 0.04
C GLU A 22 -4.39 -7.46 -0.19
N PHE A 23 -4.31 -6.52 0.75
CA PHE A 23 -4.85 -5.18 0.58
C PHE A 23 -4.24 -4.50 -0.66
N TYR A 24 -2.90 -4.47 -0.76
CA TYR A 24 -2.25 -3.82 -1.89
C TYR A 24 -2.38 -4.60 -3.19
N ARG A 25 -2.44 -5.94 -3.11
CA ARG A 25 -2.69 -6.74 -4.30
C ARG A 25 -4.02 -6.34 -4.95
N GLN A 26 -5.06 -6.20 -4.15
CA GLN A 26 -6.38 -5.82 -4.66
C GLN A 26 -6.44 -4.34 -5.05
N LEU A 27 -5.86 -3.46 -4.23
CA LEU A 27 -5.91 -2.03 -4.50
C LEU A 27 -5.19 -1.67 -5.81
N LEU A 28 -4.02 -2.25 -6.05
CA LEU A 28 -3.15 -1.90 -7.16
C LEU A 28 -3.22 -2.89 -8.33
N GLY A 29 -3.96 -3.99 -8.19
CA GLY A 29 -4.01 -5.00 -9.24
C GLY A 29 -2.71 -5.77 -9.42
N LEU A 30 -1.98 -5.99 -8.32
CA LEU A 30 -0.71 -6.70 -8.35
C LEU A 30 -0.91 -8.20 -8.16
N GLN A 31 0.18 -8.96 -8.29
CA GLN A 31 0.20 -10.41 -8.16
C GLN A 31 1.22 -10.82 -7.12
N TYR A 32 0.97 -11.93 -6.42
CA TYR A 32 2.00 -12.51 -5.57
C TYR A 32 3.16 -13.03 -6.42
N ARG A 33 4.38 -12.80 -5.96
CA ARG A 33 5.54 -13.49 -6.55
C ARG A 33 5.31 -14.99 -6.46
N THR A 34 5.72 -15.74 -7.49
CA THR A 34 5.61 -17.20 -7.50
C THR A 34 6.22 -17.80 -6.24
N GLY A 35 5.44 -18.58 -5.52
CA GLY A 35 5.82 -19.18 -4.24
C GLY A 35 5.32 -18.41 -3.02
N ASP A 36 4.86 -17.18 -3.19
CA ASP A 36 4.38 -16.33 -2.08
C ASP A 36 2.85 -16.36 -1.94
N GLU A 37 2.15 -17.09 -2.79
CA GLU A 37 0.69 -17.16 -2.76
C GLU A 37 0.19 -17.75 -1.43
N PRO A 38 -1.00 -17.35 -0.96
CA PRO A 38 -1.58 -17.93 0.25
C PRO A 38 -1.77 -19.44 0.10
N SER A 39 -1.60 -20.18 1.22
CA SER A 39 -1.85 -21.62 1.23
C SER A 39 -3.33 -21.89 0.99
N GLN A 40 -3.64 -22.79 0.04
CA GLN A 40 -5.02 -23.18 -0.26
C GLN A 40 -5.58 -24.21 0.74
N GLN A 41 -4.75 -24.75 1.64
CA GLN A 41 -5.14 -25.83 2.52
C GLN A 41 -5.53 -25.36 3.93
N GLY A 42 -5.58 -24.04 4.16
CA GLY A 42 -5.96 -23.48 5.44
C GLY A 42 -4.98 -23.80 6.58
N THR A 43 -3.77 -24.25 6.27
CA THR A 43 -2.73 -24.46 7.25
C THR A 43 -2.18 -23.15 7.76
N ALA A 44 -1.69 -23.14 9.02
CA ALA A 44 -1.06 -21.95 9.57
C ALA A 44 0.09 -21.49 8.68
N ASP A 45 0.15 -20.18 8.45
CA ASP A 45 1.07 -19.55 7.54
C ASP A 45 2.09 -18.76 8.35
N ASP A 46 3.29 -19.31 8.51
CA ASP A 46 4.36 -18.68 9.28
C ASP A 46 5.18 -17.69 8.45
N VAL A 47 4.61 -17.20 7.36
CA VAL A 47 5.31 -16.30 6.46
C VAL A 47 5.62 -14.98 7.17
N ASP A 48 6.86 -14.51 7.03
CA ASP A 48 7.32 -13.24 7.59
C ASP A 48 7.78 -12.26 6.52
N TRP A 49 7.67 -12.65 5.24
CA TRP A 49 8.11 -11.86 4.09
C TRP A 49 7.30 -12.26 2.86
N LEU A 50 6.76 -11.27 2.13
CA LEU A 50 6.01 -11.47 0.89
C LEU A 50 6.40 -10.42 -0.13
N VAL A 51 6.31 -10.77 -1.40
CA VAL A 51 6.57 -9.84 -2.51
C VAL A 51 5.39 -9.81 -3.47
N LEU A 52 4.99 -8.61 -3.86
CA LEU A 52 4.02 -8.38 -4.94
C LEU A 52 4.73 -7.87 -6.18
N THR A 53 4.29 -8.36 -7.32
CA THR A 53 4.84 -7.99 -8.63
C THR A 53 3.74 -7.45 -9.54
N ASP A 54 4.13 -6.78 -10.61
CA ASP A 54 3.21 -6.49 -11.72
C ASP A 54 3.01 -7.73 -12.59
N THR A 55 2.21 -7.59 -13.66
CA THR A 55 1.91 -8.70 -14.57
C THR A 55 3.12 -9.20 -15.35
N GLN A 56 4.20 -8.43 -15.39
CA GLN A 56 5.43 -8.81 -16.07
C GLN A 56 6.49 -9.38 -15.12
N GLY A 57 6.14 -9.54 -13.85
CA GLY A 57 7.03 -10.10 -12.85
C GLY A 57 7.97 -9.10 -12.20
N SER A 58 7.83 -7.81 -12.52
CA SER A 58 8.64 -6.78 -11.86
C SER A 58 8.15 -6.58 -10.43
N ARG A 59 9.07 -6.61 -9.48
CA ARG A 59 8.74 -6.42 -8.06
C ARG A 59 8.33 -4.98 -7.80
N LYS A 60 7.26 -4.78 -7.04
CA LYS A 60 6.73 -3.46 -6.71
C LYS A 60 6.75 -3.17 -5.22
N LEU A 61 6.21 -4.09 -4.41
CA LEU A 61 6.14 -3.95 -2.96
C LEU A 61 6.55 -5.25 -2.31
N ALA A 62 7.16 -5.14 -1.14
CA ALA A 62 7.41 -6.28 -0.27
C ALA A 62 6.87 -5.95 1.13
N PHE A 63 6.64 -6.98 1.93
CA PHE A 63 6.01 -6.86 3.24
C PHE A 63 6.81 -7.69 4.23
N GLN A 64 7.14 -7.09 5.37
CA GLN A 64 7.97 -7.71 6.38
C GLN A 64 7.25 -7.73 7.71
N GLN A 65 7.23 -8.89 8.37
CA GLN A 65 6.63 -9.03 9.69
C GLN A 65 7.44 -8.22 10.71
N ALA A 66 6.77 -7.42 11.52
CA ALA A 66 7.37 -6.59 12.55
C ALA A 66 6.60 -6.73 13.85
N GLU A 67 7.30 -6.78 14.99
CA GLU A 67 6.64 -6.82 16.29
C GLU A 67 6.14 -5.45 16.74
N HIS A 68 6.90 -4.40 16.39
CA HIS A 68 6.61 -3.05 16.84
C HIS A 68 6.45 -2.13 15.64
N LEU A 69 5.26 -1.58 15.48
CA LEU A 69 4.94 -0.66 14.42
C LEU A 69 3.88 0.31 14.92
N GLN A 70 4.22 1.60 14.95
CA GLN A 70 3.26 2.64 15.29
C GLN A 70 2.49 3.05 14.04
N ARG A 71 1.16 3.17 14.18
CA ARG A 71 0.33 3.72 13.10
C ARG A 71 0.62 5.20 12.94
N THR A 72 0.48 5.70 11.72
CA THR A 72 0.62 7.13 11.47
C THR A 72 -0.42 7.92 12.26
N THR A 73 -0.02 9.10 12.74
CA THR A 73 -0.93 10.09 13.33
C THR A 73 -1.17 11.27 12.39
N TRP A 74 -0.64 11.17 11.18
CA TRP A 74 -0.76 12.24 10.19
C TRP A 74 -2.25 12.67 10.04
N PRO A 75 -2.59 13.97 10.00
CA PRO A 75 -1.65 15.12 9.85
C PRO A 75 -1.01 15.60 11.14
N ARG A 76 -1.25 14.96 12.29
CA ARG A 76 -0.56 15.35 13.53
C ARG A 76 0.88 14.84 13.53
N PRO A 77 1.82 15.59 14.16
CA PRO A 77 3.24 15.20 14.11
C PRO A 77 3.69 14.22 15.19
N ASP A 78 2.77 13.65 15.98
CA ASP A 78 3.10 12.78 17.12
C ASP A 78 3.94 11.58 16.68
N VAL A 79 3.56 10.96 15.57
CA VAL A 79 4.38 9.95 14.89
C VAL A 79 4.82 10.54 13.57
N PRO A 80 6.08 10.97 13.45
CA PRO A 80 6.55 11.60 12.22
C PRO A 80 6.41 10.66 11.02
N MET A 81 5.85 11.17 9.94
CA MET A 81 5.73 10.42 8.69
C MET A 81 7.10 10.35 8.03
N GLN A 82 7.64 9.13 7.89
CA GLN A 82 8.94 8.92 7.28
C GLN A 82 8.80 8.76 5.76
N MET A 83 7.80 8.01 5.33
CA MET A 83 7.54 7.72 3.92
C MET A 83 6.04 7.53 3.72
N HIS A 84 5.59 7.75 2.51
CA HIS A 84 4.23 7.40 2.09
C HIS A 84 4.24 7.02 0.61
N LEU A 85 3.20 6.33 0.18
CA LEU A 85 3.03 5.98 -1.23
C LEU A 85 2.09 6.99 -1.88
N ASP A 86 2.41 7.41 -3.09
CA ASP A 86 1.53 8.24 -3.92
C ASP A 86 0.97 7.39 -5.05
N LEU A 87 -0.36 7.33 -5.13
CA LEU A 87 -1.09 6.64 -6.18
C LEU A 87 -1.86 7.67 -6.99
N THR A 88 -1.96 7.46 -8.29
CA THR A 88 -2.63 8.42 -9.16
C THR A 88 -3.76 7.79 -9.95
N VAL A 89 -4.72 8.64 -10.29
CA VAL A 89 -5.85 8.30 -11.16
C VAL A 89 -5.99 9.41 -12.20
N PRO A 90 -6.62 9.14 -13.36
CA PRO A 90 -6.66 10.14 -14.43
C PRO A 90 -7.67 11.28 -14.23
N ASP A 91 -8.72 11.10 -13.42
CA ASP A 91 -9.76 12.11 -13.27
C ASP A 91 -10.53 11.94 -11.95
N ARG A 92 -11.42 12.89 -11.66
CA ARG A 92 -12.21 12.87 -10.41
C ARG A 92 -13.12 11.67 -10.31
N ARG A 93 -13.70 11.21 -11.40
CA ARG A 93 -14.59 10.05 -11.39
C ARG A 93 -13.83 8.80 -10.96
N ALA A 94 -12.64 8.63 -11.51
CA ALA A 94 -11.75 7.52 -11.11
C ALA A 94 -11.33 7.67 -9.65
N LEU A 95 -11.06 8.90 -9.19
CA LEU A 95 -10.71 9.14 -7.79
C LEU A 95 -11.81 8.68 -6.85
N GLU A 96 -13.06 9.05 -7.12
CA GLU A 96 -14.19 8.64 -6.26
C GLU A 96 -14.40 7.13 -6.29
N GLY A 97 -14.24 6.50 -7.45
CA GLY A 97 -14.32 5.03 -7.55
C GLY A 97 -13.23 4.34 -6.73
N GLN A 98 -12.00 4.82 -6.80
CA GLN A 98 -10.90 4.24 -6.03
C GLN A 98 -11.01 4.56 -4.54
N HIS A 99 -11.56 5.72 -4.19
CA HIS A 99 -11.87 6.05 -2.80
C HIS A 99 -12.80 5.01 -2.19
N ALA A 100 -13.92 4.71 -2.85
CA ALA A 100 -14.86 3.70 -2.36
C ALA A 100 -14.19 2.33 -2.22
N ARG A 101 -13.38 1.92 -3.20
CA ARG A 101 -12.66 0.65 -3.15
C ARG A 101 -11.64 0.61 -2.00
N ALA A 102 -10.86 1.67 -1.82
CA ALA A 102 -9.86 1.73 -0.75
C ALA A 102 -10.51 1.53 0.62
N LEU A 103 -11.62 2.23 0.87
CA LEU A 103 -12.35 2.09 2.14
C LEU A 103 -12.91 0.68 2.31
N ALA A 104 -13.48 0.11 1.24
CA ALA A 104 -14.02 -1.26 1.28
C ALA A 104 -12.94 -2.31 1.56
N LEU A 105 -11.70 -2.06 1.11
CA LEU A 105 -10.58 -2.96 1.33
C LEU A 105 -9.94 -2.81 2.73
N GLY A 106 -10.30 -1.77 3.48
CA GLY A 106 -9.82 -1.60 4.84
C GLY A 106 -8.95 -0.37 5.10
N ALA A 107 -8.83 0.54 4.12
CA ALA A 107 -8.13 1.79 4.35
C ALA A 107 -8.97 2.70 5.26
N GLU A 108 -8.28 3.54 6.03
CA GLU A 108 -8.89 4.57 6.85
C GLU A 108 -8.63 5.94 6.23
N LEU A 109 -9.68 6.73 6.05
CA LEU A 109 -9.52 8.09 5.52
C LEU A 109 -8.94 8.99 6.61
N LEU A 110 -7.82 9.66 6.30
CA LEU A 110 -7.16 10.60 7.21
C LEU A 110 -7.45 12.05 6.84
N LEU A 111 -7.51 12.36 5.55
CA LEU A 111 -7.71 13.74 5.10
C LEU A 111 -8.33 13.76 3.72
N ASP A 112 -9.33 14.64 3.56
CA ASP A 112 -10.01 14.91 2.28
C ASP A 112 -9.59 16.29 1.80
N ARG A 113 -8.87 16.34 0.66
CA ARG A 113 -8.48 17.57 -0.03
C ARG A 113 -9.07 17.63 -1.43
N THR A 114 -10.26 17.10 -1.60
CA THR A 114 -10.91 17.09 -2.93
C THR A 114 -11.46 18.46 -3.32
N ASP A 115 -11.45 19.42 -2.39
CA ASP A 115 -11.81 20.82 -2.67
C ASP A 115 -10.72 21.58 -3.43
N ASN A 116 -9.50 21.03 -3.52
CA ASN A 116 -8.44 21.63 -4.35
C ASN A 116 -8.69 21.26 -5.82
N PRO A 117 -9.08 22.22 -6.68
CA PRO A 117 -9.40 21.90 -8.08
C PRO A 117 -8.19 21.48 -8.91
N ASP A 118 -6.99 21.89 -8.51
CA ASP A 118 -5.77 21.59 -9.27
C ASP A 118 -5.26 20.19 -8.98
N GLU A 119 -5.48 19.70 -7.76
CA GLU A 119 -5.01 18.38 -7.35
C GLU A 119 -5.97 17.79 -6.31
N PRO A 120 -7.14 17.31 -6.75
CA PRO A 120 -8.04 16.60 -5.83
C PRO A 120 -7.34 15.38 -5.25
N LEU A 121 -7.39 15.24 -3.91
CA LEU A 121 -6.54 14.29 -3.21
C LEU A 121 -7.23 13.76 -1.95
N TYR A 122 -7.07 12.46 -1.72
CA TYR A 122 -7.38 11.81 -0.45
C TYR A 122 -6.11 11.25 0.17
N VAL A 123 -6.02 11.34 1.49
CA VAL A 123 -4.95 10.71 2.27
C VAL A 123 -5.55 9.64 3.16
N TYR A 124 -4.92 8.47 3.17
CA TYR A 124 -5.37 7.30 3.92
C TYR A 124 -4.27 6.73 4.79
N ALA A 125 -4.68 5.94 5.79
CA ALA A 125 -3.82 4.93 6.41
C ALA A 125 -4.22 3.57 5.85
N ASP A 126 -3.23 2.75 5.50
CA ASP A 126 -3.49 1.37 5.12
C ASP A 126 -3.79 0.51 6.36
N PRO A 127 -4.16 -0.77 6.24
CA PRO A 127 -4.50 -1.60 7.40
C PRO A 127 -3.39 -1.71 8.45
N ALA A 128 -2.13 -1.56 8.05
CA ALA A 128 -1.00 -1.54 8.99
C ALA A 128 -0.75 -0.16 9.60
N GLY A 129 -1.36 0.89 9.06
CA GLY A 129 -1.21 2.26 9.53
C GLY A 129 -0.19 3.08 8.76
N HIS A 130 0.28 2.62 7.59
CA HIS A 130 1.14 3.43 6.74
C HIS A 130 0.32 4.44 5.94
N PRO A 131 0.77 5.69 5.82
CA PRO A 131 0.05 6.68 5.02
C PRO A 131 0.25 6.45 3.52
N PHE A 132 -0.81 6.68 2.75
CA PHE A 132 -0.73 6.73 1.29
C PHE A 132 -1.78 7.70 0.76
N CYS A 133 -1.56 8.20 -0.44
CA CYS A 133 -2.44 9.16 -1.09
C CYS A 133 -2.96 8.59 -2.41
N ILE A 134 -4.19 8.98 -2.77
CA ILE A 134 -4.69 8.81 -4.14
C ILE A 134 -5.08 10.20 -4.63
N PHE A 135 -4.58 10.59 -5.78
CA PHE A 135 -4.87 11.91 -6.33
C PHE A 135 -4.93 11.90 -7.85
N VAL A 136 -5.51 12.98 -8.40
CA VAL A 136 -5.63 13.14 -9.85
C VAL A 136 -4.32 13.69 -10.41
N ALA A 137 -3.74 12.95 -11.37
CA ALA A 137 -2.52 13.38 -12.06
C ALA A 137 -2.47 12.81 -13.48
#